data_1a13a9b6e6e559fa75a6f42e2e0a3cac
#
_entry.id   1a13a9b6e6e559fa75a6f42e2e0a3cac
#
_cell.length_a   1.000
_cell.length_b   1.000
_cell.length_c   1.000
_cell.angle_alpha   90.00
_cell.angle_beta   90.00
_cell.angle_gamma   90.00
#
_symmetry.space_group_name_H-M   'P 1'
#
loop_
_entity.id
_entity.type
_entity.pdbx_description
1 polymer ?
#
loop_
_entity_poly.entity_id
_entity_poly.type
_entity_poly.pdbx_seq_one_letter_code
_entity_poly.pdbx_strand_id
1 'polypeptide(L)'
;MTMKQIELNNIFNFLGKIKVNKINDRETKIGLVNIHMELYKKVQEYSEYIKELQKKYFEGRESELDTYNQKVTQMQEAEPEKRAELESELDPKMKELVMEFNGLINERLNQDIEVNINKIDKDKFIEALIDLDIEFTCDDLIVLKDLYK
;
A
#
# COMPACT_ATOMS: atom_id res chain seq x y z
N MET A 1 -0.82 -9.48 16.94
CA MET A 1 -1.64 -8.27 16.76
C MET A 1 -2.33 -8.32 15.40
N THR A 2 -3.38 -7.57 15.23
CA THR A 2 -4.08 -7.41 13.94
C THR A 2 -4.01 -5.97 13.47
N MET A 3 -3.86 -5.77 12.17
CA MET A 3 -3.93 -4.47 11.51
C MET A 3 -4.55 -4.62 10.13
N LYS A 4 -5.09 -3.56 9.57
CA LYS A 4 -5.63 -3.60 8.21
C LYS A 4 -4.50 -3.73 7.19
N GLN A 5 -4.78 -4.40 6.07
CA GLN A 5 -3.80 -4.55 4.98
C GLN A 5 -3.25 -3.20 4.49
N ILE A 6 -4.12 -2.18 4.40
CA ILE A 6 -3.70 -0.83 4.00
C ILE A 6 -2.72 -0.20 5.00
N GLU A 7 -2.96 -0.37 6.29
CA GLU A 7 -2.07 0.13 7.35
C GLU A 7 -0.72 -0.59 7.29
N LEU A 8 -0.76 -1.92 7.14
CA LEU A 8 0.42 -2.75 6.96
C LEU A 8 1.28 -2.31 5.77
N ASN A 9 0.66 -2.07 4.63
CA ASN A 9 1.35 -1.60 3.43
C ASN A 9 2.01 -0.23 3.66
N ASN A 10 1.33 0.68 4.34
CA ASN A 10 1.87 2.01 4.66
C ASN A 10 3.06 1.93 5.61
N ILE A 11 2.96 1.11 6.65
CA ILE A 11 4.06 0.86 7.60
C ILE A 11 5.26 0.24 6.87
N PHE A 12 5.02 -0.78 6.04
CA PHE A 12 6.07 -1.43 5.26
C PHE A 12 6.81 -0.44 4.35
N ASN A 13 6.08 0.41 3.65
CA ASN A 13 6.66 1.43 2.76
C ASN A 13 7.48 2.47 3.54
N PHE A 14 7.01 2.90 4.71
CA PHE A 14 7.76 3.82 5.56
C PHE A 14 9.06 3.17 6.05
N LEU A 15 9.00 1.95 6.58
CA LEU A 15 10.17 1.22 7.07
C LEU A 15 11.19 0.93 5.97
N GLY A 16 10.75 0.78 4.72
CA GLY A 16 11.61 0.58 3.56
C GLY A 16 12.55 1.75 3.25
N LYS A 17 12.27 2.95 3.78
CA LYS A 17 13.14 4.13 3.66
C LYS A 17 14.33 4.10 4.64
N ILE A 18 14.29 3.24 5.66
CA ILE A 18 15.25 3.22 6.74
C ILE A 18 16.44 2.32 6.37
N LYS A 19 17.63 2.91 6.35
CA LYS A 19 18.89 2.17 6.19
C LYS A 19 19.33 1.60 7.54
N VAL A 20 18.79 0.45 7.89
CA VAL A 20 18.98 -0.18 9.22
C VAL A 20 20.44 -0.45 9.58
N ASN A 21 21.32 -0.66 8.59
CA ASN A 21 22.75 -0.86 8.83
C ASN A 21 23.44 0.35 9.45
N LYS A 22 22.86 1.54 9.35
CA LYS A 22 23.38 2.79 9.93
C LYS A 22 22.83 3.10 11.33
N ILE A 23 21.90 2.30 11.83
CA ILE A 23 21.35 2.45 13.18
C ILE A 23 22.39 1.95 14.20
N ASN A 24 22.70 2.77 15.22
CA ASN A 24 23.68 2.44 16.25
C ASN A 24 23.10 1.50 17.32
N ASP A 25 21.86 1.73 17.75
CA ASP A 25 21.23 0.87 18.75
C ASP A 25 20.92 -0.51 18.18
N ARG A 26 21.58 -1.53 18.74
CA ARG A 26 21.48 -2.91 18.22
C ARG A 26 20.08 -3.49 18.37
N GLU A 27 19.40 -3.21 19.47
CA GLU A 27 18.05 -3.73 19.74
C GLU A 27 17.06 -3.15 18.73
N THR A 28 17.09 -1.84 18.52
CA THR A 28 16.27 -1.15 17.52
C THR A 28 16.55 -1.67 16.11
N LYS A 29 17.81 -1.84 15.75
CA LYS A 29 18.22 -2.40 14.45
C LYS A 29 17.61 -3.79 14.20
N ILE A 30 17.79 -4.71 15.13
CA ILE A 30 17.28 -6.08 15.02
C ILE A 30 15.75 -6.08 15.02
N GLY A 31 15.13 -5.28 15.89
CA GLY A 31 13.68 -5.15 15.95
C GLY A 31 13.08 -4.69 14.62
N LEU A 32 13.65 -3.67 14.01
CA LEU A 32 13.19 -3.15 12.70
C LEU A 32 13.36 -4.17 11.57
N VAL A 33 14.49 -4.87 11.53
CA VAL A 33 14.69 -5.94 10.53
C VAL A 33 13.63 -7.02 10.67
N ASN A 34 13.37 -7.49 11.88
CA ASN A 34 12.39 -8.54 12.13
C ASN A 34 10.95 -8.08 11.76
N ILE A 35 10.59 -6.86 12.14
CA ILE A 35 9.30 -6.27 11.76
C ILE A 35 9.18 -6.20 10.24
N HIS A 36 10.18 -5.64 9.57
CA HIS A 36 10.15 -5.49 8.11
C HIS A 36 10.03 -6.84 7.39
N MET A 37 10.74 -7.87 7.86
CA MET A 37 10.65 -9.22 7.30
C MET A 37 9.26 -9.86 7.49
N GLU A 38 8.64 -9.65 8.65
CA GLU A 38 7.28 -10.16 8.91
C GLU A 38 6.25 -9.45 8.04
N LEU A 39 6.33 -8.12 7.94
CA LEU A 39 5.45 -7.34 7.08
C LEU A 39 5.66 -7.65 5.59
N TYR A 40 6.89 -7.91 5.18
CA TYR A 40 7.23 -8.31 3.81
C TYR A 40 6.43 -9.55 3.36
N LYS A 41 6.34 -10.57 4.20
CA LYS A 41 5.57 -11.79 3.87
C LYS A 41 4.12 -11.45 3.55
N LYS A 42 3.51 -10.58 4.36
CA LYS A 42 2.11 -10.16 4.19
C LYS A 42 1.90 -9.27 2.97
N VAL A 43 2.87 -8.41 2.67
CA VAL A 43 2.86 -7.60 1.44
C VAL A 43 2.99 -8.49 0.20
N GLN A 44 3.81 -9.54 0.25
CA GLN A 44 3.93 -10.51 -0.85
C GLN A 44 2.63 -11.29 -1.07
N GLU A 45 1.98 -11.77 -0.01
CA GLU A 45 0.67 -12.42 -0.09
C GLU A 45 -0.37 -11.49 -0.77
N TYR A 46 -0.38 -10.22 -0.40
CA TYR A 46 -1.24 -9.20 -1.01
C TYR A 46 -0.90 -8.99 -2.49
N SER A 47 0.38 -8.84 -2.83
CA SER A 47 0.84 -8.67 -4.21
C SER A 47 0.45 -9.84 -5.11
N GLU A 48 0.58 -11.07 -4.62
CA GLU A 48 0.17 -12.27 -5.34
C GLU A 48 -1.35 -12.32 -5.55
N TYR A 49 -2.11 -11.95 -4.53
CA TYR A 49 -3.56 -11.82 -4.65
C TYR A 49 -3.96 -10.85 -5.76
N ILE A 50 -3.33 -9.67 -5.82
CA ILE A 50 -3.60 -8.67 -6.87
C ILE A 50 -3.23 -9.22 -8.26
N LYS A 51 -2.11 -9.91 -8.41
CA LYS A 51 -1.70 -10.52 -9.69
C LYS A 51 -2.69 -11.57 -10.17
N GLU A 52 -3.15 -12.44 -9.28
CA GLU A 52 -4.17 -13.45 -9.61
C GLU A 52 -5.49 -12.81 -10.00
N LEU A 53 -5.89 -11.75 -9.28
CA LEU A 53 -7.09 -11.00 -9.58
C LEU A 53 -7.01 -10.29 -10.94
N GLN A 54 -5.86 -9.69 -11.27
CA GLN A 54 -5.61 -9.08 -12.58
C GLN A 54 -5.72 -10.12 -13.70
N LYS A 55 -5.17 -11.30 -13.54
CA LYS A 55 -5.33 -12.40 -14.50
C LYS A 55 -6.80 -12.78 -14.67
N LYS A 56 -7.51 -12.97 -13.58
CA LYS A 56 -8.92 -13.36 -13.61
C LYS A 56 -9.81 -12.37 -14.38
N TYR A 57 -9.58 -11.08 -14.20
CA TYR A 57 -10.43 -10.03 -14.77
C TYR A 57 -9.99 -9.54 -16.14
N PHE A 58 -8.68 -9.48 -16.39
CA PHE A 58 -8.12 -8.75 -17.52
C PHE A 58 -7.20 -9.56 -18.45
N GLU A 59 -6.95 -10.84 -18.19
CA GLU A 59 -6.15 -11.67 -19.09
C GLU A 59 -6.79 -11.75 -20.47
N GLY A 60 -6.02 -11.42 -21.51
CA GLY A 60 -6.49 -11.32 -22.87
C GLY A 60 -7.26 -10.04 -23.19
N ARG A 61 -7.35 -9.09 -22.26
CA ARG A 61 -8.05 -7.80 -22.39
C ARG A 61 -7.18 -6.59 -22.07
N GLU A 62 -5.87 -6.77 -22.09
CA GLU A 62 -4.91 -5.73 -21.68
C GLU A 62 -5.05 -4.48 -22.54
N SER A 63 -5.25 -4.63 -23.85
CA SER A 63 -5.47 -3.54 -24.81
C SER A 63 -6.74 -2.75 -24.52
N GLU A 64 -7.84 -3.43 -24.19
CA GLU A 64 -9.13 -2.82 -23.82
C GLU A 64 -9.02 -2.07 -22.50
N LEU A 65 -8.30 -2.65 -21.53
CA LEU A 65 -8.04 -2.01 -20.23
C LEU A 65 -7.19 -0.74 -20.39
N ASP A 66 -6.15 -0.78 -21.21
CA ASP A 66 -5.31 0.38 -21.49
C ASP A 66 -6.11 1.51 -22.12
N THR A 67 -6.97 1.21 -23.09
CA THR A 67 -7.87 2.18 -23.72
C THR A 67 -8.84 2.78 -22.71
N TYR A 68 -9.41 1.95 -21.85
CA TYR A 68 -10.29 2.40 -20.76
C TYR A 68 -9.57 3.35 -19.80
N ASN A 69 -8.37 2.98 -19.35
CA ASN A 69 -7.59 3.80 -18.44
C ASN A 69 -7.16 5.14 -19.04
N GLN A 70 -6.81 5.17 -20.33
CA GLN A 70 -6.51 6.41 -21.05
C GLN A 70 -7.70 7.34 -21.07
N LYS A 71 -8.91 6.83 -21.35
CA LYS A 71 -10.14 7.63 -21.34
C LYS A 71 -10.47 8.15 -19.94
N VAL A 72 -10.30 7.34 -18.91
CA VAL A 72 -10.48 7.77 -17.50
C VAL A 72 -9.52 8.89 -17.14
N THR A 73 -8.26 8.79 -17.55
CA THR A 73 -7.26 9.85 -17.33
C THR A 73 -7.66 11.14 -18.04
N GLN A 74 -8.13 11.06 -19.28
CA GLN A 74 -8.64 12.22 -20.03
C GLN A 74 -9.86 12.86 -19.34
N MET A 75 -10.74 12.05 -18.76
CA MET A 75 -11.88 12.54 -17.98
C MET A 75 -11.46 13.32 -16.75
N GLN A 76 -10.43 12.86 -16.05
CA GLN A 76 -9.90 13.53 -14.85
C GLN A 76 -9.29 14.90 -15.17
N GLU A 77 -8.68 15.04 -16.34
CA GLU A 77 -8.05 16.25 -16.81
C GLU A 77 -9.04 17.20 -17.55
N ALA A 78 -10.22 16.70 -17.92
CA ALA A 78 -11.20 17.46 -18.69
C ALA A 78 -12.06 18.38 -17.82
N GLU A 79 -12.60 19.42 -18.43
CA GLU A 79 -13.62 20.28 -17.82
C GLU A 79 -14.94 19.50 -17.59
N PRO A 80 -15.77 19.90 -16.60
CA PRO A 80 -16.98 19.17 -16.21
C PRO A 80 -17.95 18.88 -17.38
N GLU A 81 -18.03 19.78 -18.36
CA GLU A 81 -18.90 19.63 -19.54
C GLU A 81 -18.46 18.49 -20.46
N LYS A 82 -17.14 18.30 -20.61
CA LYS A 82 -16.55 17.21 -21.41
C LYS A 82 -16.51 15.87 -20.70
N ARG A 83 -16.54 15.86 -19.38
CA ARG A 83 -16.49 14.60 -18.58
C ARG A 83 -17.69 13.71 -18.89
N ALA A 84 -18.88 14.26 -18.97
CA ALA A 84 -20.09 13.50 -19.28
C ALA A 84 -20.04 12.85 -20.66
N GLU A 85 -19.50 13.56 -21.67
CA GLU A 85 -19.29 13.03 -23.01
C GLU A 85 -18.27 11.91 -23.04
N LEU A 86 -17.12 12.09 -22.38
CA LEU A 86 -16.07 11.09 -22.27
C LEU A 86 -16.54 9.86 -21.49
N GLU A 87 -17.33 10.04 -20.45
CA GLU A 87 -17.92 8.94 -19.68
C GLU A 87 -18.83 8.07 -20.56
N SER A 88 -19.60 8.68 -21.48
CA SER A 88 -20.45 7.96 -22.43
C SER A 88 -19.68 7.11 -23.44
N GLU A 89 -18.39 7.43 -23.67
CA GLU A 89 -17.51 6.71 -24.58
C GLU A 89 -16.83 5.49 -23.93
N LEU A 90 -16.93 5.35 -22.60
CA LEU A 90 -16.38 4.20 -21.90
C LEU A 90 -17.12 2.92 -22.26
N ASP A 91 -16.38 1.84 -22.49
CA ASP A 91 -16.97 0.51 -22.69
C ASP A 91 -17.70 0.07 -21.39
N PRO A 92 -19.03 -0.16 -21.45
CA PRO A 92 -19.82 -0.52 -20.27
C PRO A 92 -19.36 -1.82 -19.61
N LYS A 93 -18.94 -2.80 -20.41
CA LYS A 93 -18.44 -4.09 -19.90
C LYS A 93 -17.12 -3.92 -19.17
N MET A 94 -16.20 -3.16 -19.73
CA MET A 94 -14.92 -2.87 -19.09
C MET A 94 -15.11 -2.06 -17.80
N LYS A 95 -16.02 -1.10 -17.81
CA LYS A 95 -16.40 -0.32 -16.62
C LYS A 95 -16.87 -1.25 -15.48
N GLU A 96 -17.76 -2.19 -15.79
CA GLU A 96 -18.25 -3.18 -14.82
C GLU A 96 -17.11 -4.03 -14.25
N LEU A 97 -16.23 -4.57 -15.10
CA LEU A 97 -15.08 -5.37 -14.68
C LEU A 97 -14.10 -4.58 -13.79
N VAL A 98 -13.82 -3.34 -14.14
CA VAL A 98 -12.95 -2.46 -13.35
C VAL A 98 -13.57 -2.12 -12.00
N MET A 99 -14.87 -1.86 -11.95
CA MET A 99 -15.58 -1.59 -10.70
C MET A 99 -15.57 -2.81 -9.77
N GLU A 100 -15.82 -4.01 -10.29
CA GLU A 100 -15.74 -5.24 -9.50
C GLU A 100 -14.31 -5.50 -9.00
N PHE A 101 -13.31 -5.35 -9.86
CA PHE A 101 -11.91 -5.48 -9.50
C PHE A 101 -11.50 -4.51 -8.39
N ASN A 102 -11.82 -3.24 -8.52
CA ASN A 102 -11.53 -2.22 -7.50
C ASN A 102 -12.27 -2.50 -6.19
N GLY A 103 -13.49 -2.99 -6.25
CA GLY A 103 -14.27 -3.40 -5.08
C GLY A 103 -13.58 -4.50 -4.28
N LEU A 104 -13.08 -5.52 -4.96
CA LEU A 104 -12.34 -6.64 -4.33
C LEU A 104 -10.99 -6.19 -3.75
N ILE A 105 -10.29 -5.28 -4.42
CA ILE A 105 -9.05 -4.68 -3.88
C ILE A 105 -9.36 -3.89 -2.61
N ASN A 106 -10.40 -3.07 -2.61
CA ASN A 106 -10.79 -2.29 -1.44
C ASN A 106 -11.21 -3.19 -0.26
N GLU A 107 -11.93 -4.26 -0.54
CA GLU A 107 -12.25 -5.28 0.48
C GLU A 107 -10.98 -5.87 1.08
N ARG A 108 -10.02 -6.27 0.25
CA ARG A 108 -8.75 -6.83 0.69
C ARG A 108 -7.91 -5.83 1.50
N LEU A 109 -7.88 -4.57 1.08
CA LEU A 109 -7.17 -3.51 1.80
C LEU A 109 -7.74 -3.23 3.19
N ASN A 110 -9.05 -3.44 3.38
CA ASN A 110 -9.72 -3.26 4.66
C ASN A 110 -9.80 -4.54 5.51
N GLN A 111 -9.26 -5.65 5.01
CA GLN A 111 -9.22 -6.91 5.75
C GLN A 111 -8.21 -6.83 6.89
N ASP A 112 -8.60 -7.36 8.04
CA ASP A 112 -7.72 -7.50 9.19
C ASP A 112 -6.71 -8.63 8.96
N ILE A 113 -5.44 -8.31 9.11
CA ILE A 113 -4.30 -9.22 8.91
C ILE A 113 -3.61 -9.43 10.25
N GLU A 114 -3.44 -10.69 10.62
CA GLU A 114 -2.68 -11.07 11.80
C GLU A 114 -1.17 -11.00 11.49
N VAL A 115 -0.44 -10.28 12.34
CA VAL A 115 1.01 -10.14 12.25
C VAL A 115 1.66 -10.48 13.60
N ASN A 116 2.81 -11.13 13.54
CA ASN A 116 3.57 -11.50 14.73
C ASN A 116 4.85 -10.68 14.79
N ILE A 117 4.77 -9.53 15.46
CA ILE A 117 5.90 -8.62 15.62
C ILE A 117 6.22 -8.37 17.09
N ASN A 118 7.50 -8.23 17.39
CA ASN A 118 7.98 -7.74 18.66
C ASN A 118 8.07 -6.21 18.61
N LYS A 119 7.43 -5.56 19.59
CA LYS A 119 7.42 -4.10 19.67
C LYS A 119 8.79 -3.53 19.98
N ILE A 120 9.09 -2.37 19.44
CA ILE A 120 10.34 -1.63 19.62
C ILE A 120 10.17 -0.46 20.57
N ASP A 121 11.26 0.03 21.13
CA ASP A 121 11.27 1.24 21.94
C ASP A 121 11.06 2.46 21.06
N LYS A 122 10.00 3.23 21.36
CA LYS A 122 9.58 4.40 20.56
C LYS A 122 10.67 5.47 20.52
N ASP A 123 11.25 5.81 21.67
CA ASP A 123 12.20 6.94 21.77
C ASP A 123 13.49 6.59 21.04
N LYS A 124 13.99 5.38 21.18
CA LYS A 124 15.16 4.88 20.41
C LYS A 124 14.91 4.85 18.92
N PHE A 125 13.68 4.52 18.51
CA PHE A 125 13.30 4.55 17.10
C PHE A 125 13.27 5.97 16.54
N ILE A 126 12.70 6.92 17.27
CA ILE A 126 12.68 8.35 16.89
C ILE A 126 14.10 8.89 16.80
N GLU A 127 14.95 8.59 17.78
CA GLU A 127 16.37 8.97 17.74
C GLU A 127 17.06 8.43 16.48
N ALA A 128 16.80 7.19 16.12
CA ALA A 128 17.36 6.59 14.90
C ALA A 128 16.88 7.31 13.62
N LEU A 129 15.62 7.71 13.53
CA LEU A 129 15.11 8.50 12.41
C LEU A 129 15.79 9.85 12.29
N ILE A 130 16.01 10.53 13.42
CA ILE A 130 16.70 11.82 13.48
C ILE A 130 18.16 11.66 13.06
N ASP A 131 18.87 10.67 13.59
CA ASP A 131 20.28 10.41 13.29
C ASP A 131 20.51 10.03 11.81
N LEU A 132 19.53 9.40 11.17
CA LEU A 132 19.57 9.04 9.76
C LEU A 132 19.06 10.14 8.82
N ASP A 133 18.64 11.27 9.37
CA ASP A 133 18.06 12.40 8.60
C ASP A 133 16.88 11.97 7.72
N ILE A 134 16.01 11.13 8.27
CA ILE A 134 14.79 10.65 7.59
C ILE A 134 13.68 11.65 7.84
N GLU A 135 13.08 12.13 6.77
CA GLU A 135 11.90 12.99 6.86
C GLU A 135 10.69 12.19 7.38
N PHE A 136 10.11 12.67 8.46
CA PHE A 136 8.88 12.11 9.02
C PHE A 136 8.02 13.20 9.66
N THR A 137 6.73 12.95 9.75
CA THR A 137 5.77 13.81 10.42
C THR A 137 5.28 13.17 11.72
N CYS A 138 4.60 13.96 12.56
CA CYS A 138 3.91 13.39 13.72
C CYS A 138 2.84 12.37 13.32
N ASP A 139 2.19 12.58 12.18
CA ASP A 139 1.20 11.64 11.64
C ASP A 139 1.83 10.30 11.24
N ASP A 140 3.04 10.31 10.68
CA ASP A 140 3.79 9.07 10.40
C ASP A 140 4.04 8.28 11.68
N LEU A 141 4.40 8.94 12.78
CA LEU A 141 4.62 8.29 14.06
C LEU A 141 3.32 7.72 14.67
N ILE A 142 2.18 8.37 14.42
CA ILE A 142 0.85 7.87 14.83
C ILE A 142 0.48 6.61 14.05
N VAL A 143 0.76 6.58 12.75
CA VAL A 143 0.56 5.38 11.91
C VAL A 143 1.37 4.20 12.43
N LEU A 144 2.56 4.47 12.95
CA LEU A 144 3.48 3.44 13.49
C LEU A 144 3.21 3.05 14.95
N LYS A 145 2.18 3.63 15.60
CA LYS A 145 1.91 3.47 17.05
C LYS A 145 1.88 2.02 17.53
N ASP A 146 1.41 1.11 16.70
CA ASP A 146 1.26 -0.31 17.06
C ASP A 146 2.61 -1.07 17.09
N LEU A 147 3.67 -0.46 16.54
CA LEU A 147 5.03 -1.00 16.60
C LEU A 147 5.75 -0.71 17.91
N TYR A 148 5.24 0.19 18.75
CA TYR A 148 5.92 0.65 19.95
C TYR A 148 5.51 -0.15 21.19
N LYS A 149 6.50 -0.30 22.10
CA LYS A 149 6.25 -0.81 23.46
C LYS A 149 5.38 0.18 24.25
#